data_c94d72d58db46cc6a8d546fdbabdd1ee
#
_entry.id   c94d72d58db46cc6a8d546fdbabdd1ee
#
_cell.length_a   1.000
_cell.length_b   1.000
_cell.length_c   1.000
_cell.angle_alpha   90.00
_cell.angle_beta   90.00
_cell.angle_gamma   90.00
#
_symmetry.space_group_name_H-M   'P 1'
#
loop_
_entity.id
_entity.type
_entity.pdbx_description
1 polymer ?
#
loop_
_entity_poly.entity_id
_entity_poly.type
_entity_poly.pdbx_seq_one_letter_code
_entity_poly.pdbx_strand_id
1 'polypeptide(L)'
;MEKYYITSNKYSLQERKLKNGKKVYDVHFRIVTIDGIEKQKRLCGYESKSLAKAGYTLFVSENCQLTTKNVKKKKDPTKEKLLVGDLARQYMATLGNQNKYSVIYDKNNTFRIYILNKYDKTPIDNLTKEELYQWQDELWNTRNPRTGEYFSYQYLSKIRTFFSTFLTWVEQRYGIKNNFNAVTKPKRRTSKQEMKFWTREEFDRFLAVVDNDMWHAFFTFAFFTGRRKGELFALTPEDVTPTTIRINKSLTRKTLTEDTYAITTTKADKSQVLPICDIVQKEIKAYKGGKPFYFGGNKPLSDSGTRRAFLAYTKKAGLPVIRLHDLRHSFVSMLIHLGGSFLVVSDLIGDTVEQVTKTYSHLYTSDKLEIVSKIK
;
A
#
# COMPACT_ATOMS: atom_id res chain seq x y z
N MET A 1 -22.26 -48.67 25.13
CA MET A 1 -20.77 -48.53 25.00
C MET A 1 -20.45 -48.02 23.60
N GLU A 2 -19.70 -46.95 23.52
CA GLU A 2 -19.26 -46.44 22.21
C GLU A 2 -18.28 -47.42 21.56
N LYS A 3 -18.62 -48.00 20.42
CA LYS A 3 -17.73 -48.86 19.62
C LYS A 3 -16.90 -47.97 18.69
N TYR A 4 -15.59 -48.22 18.68
CA TYR A 4 -14.65 -47.51 17.79
C TYR A 4 -14.08 -48.48 16.75
N TYR A 5 -13.49 -47.91 15.70
CA TYR A 5 -12.68 -48.67 14.75
C TYR A 5 -11.21 -48.26 14.87
N ILE A 6 -10.30 -49.18 14.60
CA ILE A 6 -8.87 -48.93 14.48
C ILE A 6 -8.40 -49.36 13.08
N THR A 7 -7.55 -48.54 12.45
CA THR A 7 -6.95 -48.85 11.14
C THR A 7 -5.64 -49.58 11.24
N SER A 8 -5.02 -49.56 12.41
CA SER A 8 -3.78 -50.30 12.69
C SER A 8 -3.59 -50.48 14.21
N ASN A 9 -2.92 -51.53 14.60
CA ASN A 9 -2.53 -51.79 15.99
C ASN A 9 -1.29 -50.97 16.46
N LYS A 10 -1.06 -49.80 15.84
CA LYS A 10 0.08 -48.95 16.19
C LYS A 10 -0.30 -48.01 17.35
N TYR A 11 0.58 -47.96 18.34
CA TYR A 11 0.50 -47.04 19.47
C TYR A 11 1.90 -46.51 19.80
N SER A 12 1.97 -45.40 20.52
CA SER A 12 3.21 -44.87 21.10
C SER A 12 3.11 -44.82 22.63
N LEU A 13 4.22 -45.03 23.30
CA LEU A 13 4.34 -44.93 24.76
C LEU A 13 5.09 -43.66 25.12
N GLN A 14 4.54 -42.85 26.00
CA GLN A 14 5.18 -41.65 26.53
C GLN A 14 5.40 -41.80 28.03
N GLU A 15 6.68 -41.66 28.49
CA GLU A 15 7.02 -41.61 29.89
C GLU A 15 6.73 -40.20 30.44
N ARG A 16 6.10 -40.14 31.62
CA ARG A 16 5.81 -38.87 32.32
C ARG A 16 6.15 -39.02 33.80
N LYS A 17 6.81 -38.02 34.41
CA LYS A 17 7.01 -37.94 35.85
C LYS A 17 5.87 -37.18 36.51
N LEU A 18 5.32 -37.75 37.57
CA LEU A 18 4.35 -37.10 38.44
C LEU A 18 5.04 -36.12 39.40
N LYS A 19 4.28 -35.22 40.03
CA LYS A 19 4.81 -34.25 41.01
C LYS A 19 5.52 -34.88 42.20
N ASN A 20 5.18 -36.14 42.54
CA ASN A 20 5.82 -36.92 43.59
C ASN A 20 7.06 -37.71 43.12
N GLY A 21 7.56 -37.45 41.90
CA GLY A 21 8.75 -38.10 41.33
C GLY A 21 8.51 -39.47 40.70
N LYS A 22 7.31 -40.08 40.88
CA LYS A 22 6.99 -41.41 40.32
C LYS A 22 6.86 -41.34 38.80
N LYS A 23 7.46 -42.30 38.09
CA LYS A 23 7.32 -42.44 36.63
C LYS A 23 6.05 -43.20 36.30
N VAL A 24 5.31 -42.68 35.30
CA VAL A 24 4.14 -43.34 34.72
C VAL A 24 4.22 -43.31 33.19
N TYR A 25 3.51 -44.25 32.58
CA TYR A 25 3.49 -44.43 31.13
C TYR A 25 2.09 -44.19 30.60
N ASP A 26 1.99 -43.35 29.56
CA ASP A 26 0.76 -43.06 28.87
C ASP A 26 0.82 -43.70 27.46
N VAL A 27 -0.31 -44.21 26.98
CA VAL A 27 -0.44 -44.82 25.65
C VAL A 27 -1.23 -43.88 24.74
N HIS A 28 -0.69 -43.56 23.61
CA HIS A 28 -1.33 -42.74 22.58
C HIS A 28 -1.57 -43.60 21.34
N PHE A 29 -2.79 -43.58 20.84
CA PHE A 29 -3.17 -44.30 19.62
C PHE A 29 -4.33 -43.58 18.90
N ARG A 30 -4.61 -43.98 17.68
CA ARG A 30 -5.69 -43.41 16.87
C ARG A 30 -6.88 -44.37 16.84
N ILE A 31 -8.06 -43.82 17.01
CA ILE A 31 -9.33 -44.47 16.84
C ILE A 31 -10.16 -43.76 15.80
N VAL A 32 -11.08 -44.49 15.18
CA VAL A 32 -12.08 -43.93 14.26
C VAL A 32 -13.45 -44.16 14.89
N THR A 33 -14.21 -43.09 15.06
CA THR A 33 -15.59 -43.16 15.57
C THR A 33 -16.51 -43.83 14.53
N ILE A 34 -17.71 -44.26 14.98
CA ILE A 34 -18.72 -44.85 14.08
C ILE A 34 -19.03 -43.93 12.89
N ASP A 35 -19.01 -42.63 13.10
CA ASP A 35 -19.21 -41.60 12.08
C ASP A 35 -18.00 -41.41 11.13
N GLY A 36 -16.95 -42.21 11.29
CA GLY A 36 -15.78 -42.18 10.42
C GLY A 36 -14.77 -41.08 10.74
N ILE A 37 -14.86 -40.43 11.92
CA ILE A 37 -13.95 -39.36 12.35
C ILE A 37 -12.74 -39.97 13.06
N GLU A 38 -11.51 -39.69 12.58
CA GLU A 38 -10.28 -40.08 13.23
C GLU A 38 -10.01 -39.20 14.48
N LYS A 39 -9.83 -39.81 15.66
CA LYS A 39 -9.48 -39.12 16.91
C LYS A 39 -8.25 -39.75 17.55
N GLN A 40 -7.46 -38.90 18.21
CA GLN A 40 -6.38 -39.41 19.06
C GLN A 40 -6.95 -39.76 20.44
N LYS A 41 -6.69 -40.99 20.89
CA LYS A 41 -7.04 -41.49 22.23
C LYS A 41 -5.78 -41.60 23.06
N ARG A 42 -5.93 -41.33 24.35
CA ARG A 42 -4.84 -41.48 25.33
C ARG A 42 -5.36 -42.26 26.53
N LEU A 43 -4.62 -43.31 26.93
CA LEU A 43 -4.79 -44.01 28.21
C LEU A 43 -3.61 -43.64 29.09
N CYS A 44 -3.85 -43.25 30.33
CA CYS A 44 -2.85 -42.55 31.15
C CYS A 44 -2.58 -43.28 32.46
N GLY A 45 -1.36 -43.11 33.02
CA GLY A 45 -1.06 -43.34 34.39
C GLY A 45 -0.64 -44.78 34.74
N TYR A 46 -0.20 -45.58 33.79
CA TYR A 46 0.27 -46.92 34.02
C TYR A 46 1.65 -46.91 34.68
N GLU A 47 1.83 -47.76 35.71
CA GLU A 47 3.09 -47.81 36.50
C GLU A 47 4.26 -48.47 35.75
N SER A 48 3.99 -49.20 34.67
CA SER A 48 5.03 -49.82 33.84
C SER A 48 4.64 -49.82 32.35
N LYS A 49 5.63 -49.98 31.46
CA LYS A 49 5.40 -50.14 30.03
C LYS A 49 4.58 -51.39 29.72
N SER A 50 4.76 -52.48 30.51
CA SER A 50 4.02 -53.72 30.32
C SER A 50 2.53 -53.52 30.64
N LEU A 51 2.22 -52.87 31.76
CA LEU A 51 0.85 -52.52 32.15
C LEU A 51 0.19 -51.56 31.14
N ALA A 52 0.92 -50.59 30.62
CA ALA A 52 0.44 -49.70 29.60
C ALA A 52 0.09 -50.41 28.28
N LYS A 53 0.92 -51.38 27.87
CA LYS A 53 0.65 -52.25 26.72
C LYS A 53 -0.58 -53.16 26.96
N ALA A 54 -0.69 -53.74 28.14
CA ALA A 54 -1.84 -54.58 28.52
C ALA A 54 -3.14 -53.75 28.51
N GLY A 55 -3.11 -52.54 29.08
CA GLY A 55 -4.24 -51.61 29.07
C GLY A 55 -4.69 -51.22 27.66
N TYR A 56 -3.75 -50.96 26.73
CA TYR A 56 -4.05 -50.73 25.33
C TYR A 56 -4.73 -51.94 24.69
N THR A 57 -4.15 -53.14 24.88
CA THR A 57 -4.71 -54.39 24.31
C THR A 57 -6.12 -54.63 24.81
N LEU A 58 -6.36 -54.48 26.13
CA LEU A 58 -7.70 -54.60 26.73
C LEU A 58 -8.68 -53.60 26.17
N PHE A 59 -8.29 -52.31 26.10
CA PHE A 59 -9.15 -51.27 25.52
C PHE A 59 -9.55 -51.61 24.09
N VAL A 60 -8.59 -52.02 23.27
CA VAL A 60 -8.83 -52.36 21.86
C VAL A 60 -9.75 -53.57 21.72
N SER A 61 -9.53 -54.63 22.53
CA SER A 61 -10.37 -55.85 22.50
C SER A 61 -11.81 -55.60 22.91
N GLU A 62 -12.02 -54.69 23.86
CA GLU A 62 -13.38 -54.43 24.39
C GLU A 62 -14.14 -53.36 23.58
N ASN A 63 -13.40 -52.38 23.04
CA ASN A 63 -14.05 -51.17 22.51
C ASN A 63 -13.82 -50.95 21.01
N CYS A 64 -12.92 -51.70 20.36
CA CYS A 64 -12.56 -51.43 18.98
C CYS A 64 -12.80 -52.62 18.07
N GLN A 65 -13.17 -52.36 16.81
CA GLN A 65 -13.15 -53.31 15.73
C GLN A 65 -12.10 -52.94 14.67
N LEU A 66 -11.34 -53.94 14.22
CA LEU A 66 -10.41 -53.72 13.10
C LEU A 66 -11.20 -53.43 11.81
N THR A 67 -10.89 -52.36 11.14
CA THR A 67 -11.46 -52.05 9.85
C THR A 67 -10.39 -52.01 8.77
N THR A 68 -10.61 -52.76 7.69
CA THR A 68 -9.77 -52.74 6.48
C THR A 68 -10.28 -51.73 5.45
N LYS A 69 -11.43 -51.10 5.73
CA LYS A 69 -11.96 -50.06 4.83
C LYS A 69 -11.06 -48.84 4.88
N ASN A 70 -10.64 -48.36 3.73
CA ASN A 70 -10.05 -47.03 3.57
C ASN A 70 -11.01 -46.00 4.14
N VAL A 71 -10.80 -45.59 5.38
CA VAL A 71 -11.53 -44.50 6.00
C VAL A 71 -11.12 -43.26 5.23
N LYS A 72 -11.97 -42.80 4.35
CA LYS A 72 -11.80 -41.47 3.76
C LYS A 72 -11.73 -40.51 4.95
N LYS A 73 -10.61 -39.81 5.09
CA LYS A 73 -10.52 -38.68 6.02
C LYS A 73 -11.69 -37.77 5.68
N LYS A 74 -12.79 -37.86 6.44
CA LYS A 74 -13.81 -36.81 6.38
C LYS A 74 -13.10 -35.55 6.79
N LYS A 75 -12.93 -34.64 5.81
CA LYS A 75 -12.53 -33.25 6.11
C LYS A 75 -13.49 -32.78 7.20
N ASP A 76 -12.94 -32.28 8.28
CA ASP A 76 -13.67 -31.68 9.40
C ASP A 76 -14.69 -30.70 8.81
N PRO A 77 -16.00 -30.96 8.90
CA PRO A 77 -17.01 -30.06 8.30
C PRO A 77 -17.10 -28.71 9.03
N THR A 78 -16.42 -28.57 10.17
CA THR A 78 -16.42 -27.34 10.98
C THR A 78 -15.31 -26.34 10.61
N LYS A 79 -14.36 -26.67 9.75
CA LYS A 79 -13.53 -25.64 9.12
C LYS A 79 -14.32 -25.06 7.94
N GLU A 80 -15.18 -24.09 8.18
CA GLU A 80 -15.59 -23.18 7.12
C GLU A 80 -14.36 -22.79 6.33
N LYS A 81 -14.37 -23.11 5.04
CA LYS A 81 -13.24 -22.75 4.16
C LYS A 81 -13.18 -21.24 4.14
N LEU A 82 -12.20 -20.67 4.81
CA LEU A 82 -11.97 -19.24 4.78
C LEU A 82 -11.67 -18.83 3.33
N LEU A 83 -12.57 -18.10 2.71
CA LEU A 83 -12.42 -17.63 1.34
C LEU A 83 -11.62 -16.33 1.31
N VAL A 84 -10.76 -16.19 0.31
CA VAL A 84 -9.97 -14.97 0.08
C VAL A 84 -10.88 -13.74 0.02
N GLY A 85 -12.04 -13.84 -0.65
CA GLY A 85 -12.99 -12.74 -0.76
C GLY A 85 -13.56 -12.28 0.57
N ASP A 86 -13.97 -13.22 1.44
CA ASP A 86 -14.54 -12.90 2.75
C ASP A 86 -13.47 -12.27 3.66
N LEU A 87 -12.26 -12.84 3.66
CA LEU A 87 -11.12 -12.29 4.40
C LEU A 87 -10.73 -10.90 3.88
N ALA A 88 -10.75 -10.69 2.57
CA ALA A 88 -10.44 -9.38 1.98
C ALA A 88 -11.49 -8.33 2.36
N ARG A 89 -12.78 -8.66 2.36
CA ARG A 89 -13.85 -7.77 2.83
C ARG A 89 -13.67 -7.39 4.30
N GLN A 90 -13.34 -8.36 5.16
CA GLN A 90 -13.03 -8.10 6.57
C GLN A 90 -11.80 -7.20 6.71
N TYR A 91 -10.71 -7.50 6.00
CA TYR A 91 -9.50 -6.66 6.00
C TYR A 91 -9.79 -5.22 5.58
N MET A 92 -10.55 -5.03 4.49
CA MET A 92 -10.91 -3.70 4.01
C MET A 92 -11.73 -2.92 5.02
N ALA A 93 -12.64 -3.58 5.77
CA ALA A 93 -13.41 -2.94 6.84
C ALA A 93 -12.52 -2.43 7.99
N THR A 94 -11.37 -3.06 8.25
CA THR A 94 -10.43 -2.61 9.30
C THR A 94 -9.65 -1.35 8.93
N LEU A 95 -9.61 -0.96 7.65
CA LEU A 95 -8.78 0.15 7.17
C LEU A 95 -9.39 1.53 7.45
N GLY A 96 -10.70 1.61 7.70
CA GLY A 96 -11.45 2.87 7.74
C GLY A 96 -10.94 3.88 8.76
N ASN A 97 -10.47 3.42 9.94
CA ASN A 97 -10.07 4.29 11.04
C ASN A 97 -8.59 4.68 11.03
N GLN A 98 -7.77 4.10 10.18
CA GLN A 98 -6.31 4.26 10.23
C GLN A 98 -5.69 4.82 8.95
N ASN A 99 -6.45 4.92 7.86
CA ASN A 99 -5.93 5.26 6.56
C ASN A 99 -6.68 6.42 5.91
N LYS A 100 -5.95 7.26 5.16
CA LYS A 100 -6.58 8.31 4.34
C LYS A 100 -7.46 7.69 3.24
N TYR A 101 -8.56 8.34 2.90
CA TYR A 101 -9.52 7.92 1.87
C TYR A 101 -8.85 7.48 0.56
N SER A 102 -7.82 8.20 0.11
CA SER A 102 -7.10 7.86 -1.11
C SER A 102 -6.37 6.51 -1.06
N VAL A 103 -5.90 6.09 0.12
CA VAL A 103 -5.25 4.79 0.31
C VAL A 103 -6.27 3.67 0.29
N ILE A 104 -7.41 3.88 0.97
CA ILE A 104 -8.52 2.90 0.99
C ILE A 104 -9.08 2.73 -0.42
N TYR A 105 -9.31 3.84 -1.14
CA TYR A 105 -9.76 3.83 -2.54
C TYR A 105 -8.81 3.03 -3.44
N ASP A 106 -7.49 3.28 -3.34
CA ASP A 106 -6.49 2.57 -4.14
C ASP A 106 -6.44 1.07 -3.79
N LYS A 107 -6.54 0.71 -2.51
CA LYS A 107 -6.61 -0.68 -2.07
C LYS A 107 -7.88 -1.36 -2.60
N ASN A 108 -9.05 -0.75 -2.43
CA ASN A 108 -10.32 -1.27 -2.94
C ASN A 108 -10.26 -1.59 -4.43
N ASN A 109 -9.78 -0.63 -5.24
CA ASN A 109 -9.64 -0.84 -6.68
C ASN A 109 -8.62 -1.93 -7.01
N THR A 110 -7.49 -1.96 -6.30
CA THR A 110 -6.46 -3.00 -6.49
C THR A 110 -7.03 -4.38 -6.18
N PHE A 111 -7.72 -4.54 -5.05
CA PHE A 111 -8.34 -5.81 -4.67
C PHE A 111 -9.39 -6.24 -5.69
N ARG A 112 -10.30 -5.35 -6.07
CA ARG A 112 -11.34 -5.65 -7.05
C ARG A 112 -10.79 -6.12 -8.38
N ILE A 113 -9.76 -5.43 -8.91
CA ILE A 113 -9.25 -5.66 -10.27
C ILE A 113 -8.26 -6.84 -10.32
N TYR A 114 -7.33 -6.94 -9.37
CA TYR A 114 -6.17 -7.81 -9.48
C TYR A 114 -6.19 -9.02 -8.54
N ILE A 115 -7.03 -9.01 -7.52
CA ILE A 115 -7.06 -10.07 -6.49
C ILE A 115 -8.42 -10.78 -6.51
N LEU A 116 -9.51 -10.07 -6.24
CA LEU A 116 -10.83 -10.67 -6.14
C LEU A 116 -11.38 -11.17 -7.47
N ASN A 117 -10.99 -10.54 -8.58
CA ASN A 117 -11.35 -11.05 -9.92
C ASN A 117 -10.88 -12.49 -10.15
N LYS A 118 -9.77 -12.91 -9.52
CA LYS A 118 -9.22 -14.27 -9.64
C LYS A 118 -9.55 -15.15 -8.43
N TYR A 119 -9.51 -14.59 -7.22
CA TYR A 119 -9.48 -15.38 -5.98
C TYR A 119 -10.70 -15.21 -5.05
N ASP A 120 -11.74 -14.48 -5.43
CA ASP A 120 -12.87 -14.19 -4.52
C ASP A 120 -13.44 -15.46 -3.85
N LYS A 121 -13.64 -16.52 -4.62
CA LYS A 121 -14.19 -17.81 -4.15
C LYS A 121 -13.10 -18.86 -3.83
N THR A 122 -11.85 -18.47 -3.81
CA THR A 122 -10.74 -19.39 -3.57
C THR A 122 -10.50 -19.54 -2.08
N PRO A 123 -10.39 -20.79 -1.56
CA PRO A 123 -9.94 -21.01 -0.18
C PRO A 123 -8.54 -20.43 0.03
N ILE A 124 -8.32 -19.76 1.16
CA ILE A 124 -7.04 -19.11 1.46
C ILE A 124 -5.86 -20.10 1.47
N ASP A 125 -6.08 -21.34 1.89
CA ASP A 125 -5.07 -22.43 1.89
C ASP A 125 -4.59 -22.80 0.47
N ASN A 126 -5.35 -22.46 -0.56
CA ASN A 126 -4.98 -22.69 -1.95
C ASN A 126 -4.01 -21.64 -2.50
N LEU A 127 -3.77 -20.53 -1.77
CA LEU A 127 -2.75 -19.56 -2.13
C LEU A 127 -1.36 -20.09 -1.76
N THR A 128 -0.94 -21.14 -2.45
CA THR A 128 0.39 -21.73 -2.31
C THR A 128 1.46 -20.76 -2.83
N LYS A 129 2.73 -21.06 -2.56
CA LYS A 129 3.85 -20.30 -3.12
C LYS A 129 3.83 -20.31 -4.65
N GLU A 130 3.52 -21.44 -5.24
CA GLU A 130 3.45 -21.66 -6.68
C GLU A 130 2.35 -20.82 -7.31
N GLU A 131 1.14 -20.82 -6.72
CA GLU A 131 0.02 -20.00 -7.19
C GLU A 131 0.33 -18.51 -7.11
N LEU A 132 1.00 -18.06 -6.04
CA LEU A 132 1.41 -16.67 -5.89
C LEU A 132 2.54 -16.26 -6.85
N TYR A 133 3.44 -17.18 -7.22
CA TYR A 133 4.41 -16.97 -8.30
C TYR A 133 3.71 -16.78 -9.63
N GLN A 134 2.78 -17.68 -9.98
CA GLN A 134 2.00 -17.60 -11.22
C GLN A 134 1.24 -16.27 -11.32
N TRP A 135 0.51 -15.89 -10.25
CA TRP A 135 -0.19 -14.61 -10.20
C TRP A 135 0.77 -13.42 -10.41
N GLN A 136 1.94 -13.47 -9.79
CA GLN A 136 2.94 -12.40 -9.93
C GLN A 136 3.45 -12.32 -11.37
N ASP A 137 3.74 -13.44 -12.01
CA ASP A 137 4.23 -13.47 -13.40
C ASP A 137 3.16 -12.98 -14.39
N GLU A 138 1.91 -13.40 -14.22
CA GLU A 138 0.78 -12.88 -14.98
C GLU A 138 0.67 -11.36 -14.83
N LEU A 139 0.73 -10.87 -13.59
CA LEU A 139 0.66 -9.44 -13.29
C LEU A 139 1.79 -8.65 -13.97
N TRP A 140 3.04 -9.14 -13.91
CA TRP A 140 4.21 -8.48 -14.52
C TRP A 140 4.20 -8.53 -16.03
N ASN A 141 3.48 -9.47 -16.65
CA ASN A 141 3.31 -9.59 -18.10
C ASN A 141 2.04 -8.90 -18.62
N THR A 142 1.21 -8.35 -17.73
CA THR A 142 0.01 -7.60 -18.12
C THR A 142 0.37 -6.27 -18.75
N ARG A 143 -0.25 -5.96 -19.87
CA ARG A 143 -0.13 -4.66 -20.55
C ARG A 143 -1.29 -3.74 -20.18
N ASN A 144 -1.03 -2.45 -20.15
CA ASN A 144 -2.07 -1.45 -19.97
C ASN A 144 -2.98 -1.44 -21.22
N PRO A 145 -4.29 -1.69 -21.10
CA PRO A 145 -5.20 -1.78 -22.26
C PRO A 145 -5.36 -0.46 -23.02
N ARG A 146 -4.99 0.69 -22.40
CA ARG A 146 -5.10 1.99 -23.04
C ARG A 146 -3.86 2.38 -23.84
N THR A 147 -2.67 1.93 -23.44
CA THR A 147 -1.41 2.35 -24.05
C THR A 147 -0.68 1.20 -24.76
N GLY A 148 -1.08 -0.04 -24.54
CA GLY A 148 -0.38 -1.24 -25.03
C GLY A 148 0.95 -1.52 -24.32
N GLU A 149 1.44 -0.59 -23.48
CA GLU A 149 2.71 -0.69 -22.78
C GLU A 149 2.59 -1.53 -21.49
N TYR A 150 3.71 -2.07 -21.01
CA TYR A 150 3.75 -2.70 -19.69
C TYR A 150 3.49 -1.67 -18.59
N PHE A 151 2.82 -2.10 -17.54
CA PHE A 151 2.69 -1.26 -16.36
C PHE A 151 4.05 -0.94 -15.74
N SER A 152 4.17 0.25 -15.13
CA SER A 152 5.41 0.63 -14.45
C SER A 152 5.73 -0.30 -13.28
N TYR A 153 7.02 -0.51 -13.03
CA TYR A 153 7.50 -1.30 -11.90
C TYR A 153 6.93 -0.84 -10.55
N GLN A 154 6.83 0.49 -10.35
CA GLN A 154 6.27 1.06 -9.14
C GLN A 154 4.79 0.69 -8.96
N TYR A 155 4.02 0.73 -10.05
CA TYR A 155 2.60 0.36 -10.01
C TYR A 155 2.41 -1.13 -9.68
N LEU A 156 3.13 -2.01 -10.36
CA LEU A 156 3.09 -3.46 -10.10
C LEU A 156 3.56 -3.79 -8.68
N SER A 157 4.63 -3.13 -8.22
CA SER A 157 5.14 -3.26 -6.86
C SER A 157 4.12 -2.83 -5.80
N LYS A 158 3.35 -1.78 -6.06
CA LYS A 158 2.27 -1.32 -5.17
C LYS A 158 1.16 -2.37 -5.07
N ILE A 159 0.72 -2.94 -6.20
CA ILE A 159 -0.30 -4.01 -6.22
C ILE A 159 0.18 -5.20 -5.40
N ARG A 160 1.42 -5.67 -5.65
CA ARG A 160 2.03 -6.77 -4.90
C ARG A 160 2.10 -6.47 -3.40
N THR A 161 2.51 -5.26 -3.01
CA THR A 161 2.59 -4.86 -1.61
C THR A 161 1.23 -4.89 -0.94
N PHE A 162 0.17 -4.43 -1.60
CA PHE A 162 -1.18 -4.49 -1.06
C PHE A 162 -1.63 -5.92 -0.80
N PHE A 163 -1.37 -6.84 -1.72
CA PHE A 163 -1.70 -8.25 -1.56
C PHE A 163 -0.88 -8.89 -0.42
N SER A 164 0.44 -8.67 -0.40
CA SER A 164 1.31 -9.17 0.67
C SER A 164 0.90 -8.66 2.06
N THR A 165 0.53 -7.37 2.17
CA THR A 165 0.06 -6.78 3.43
C THR A 165 -1.24 -7.42 3.91
N PHE A 166 -2.16 -7.73 3.00
CA PHE A 166 -3.38 -8.47 3.31
C PHE A 166 -3.06 -9.88 3.83
N LEU A 167 -2.18 -10.62 3.15
CA LEU A 167 -1.80 -11.96 3.60
C LEU A 167 -1.07 -11.94 4.94
N THR A 168 -0.29 -10.89 5.24
CA THR A 168 0.30 -10.69 6.57
C THR A 168 -0.77 -10.44 7.63
N TRP A 169 -1.82 -9.68 7.30
CA TRP A 169 -2.96 -9.49 8.20
C TRP A 169 -3.70 -10.82 8.46
N VAL A 170 -3.88 -11.65 7.42
CA VAL A 170 -4.47 -12.99 7.55
C VAL A 170 -3.60 -13.87 8.45
N GLU A 171 -2.27 -13.87 8.27
CA GLU A 171 -1.32 -14.61 9.11
C GLU A 171 -1.44 -14.21 10.58
N GLN A 172 -1.44 -12.90 10.86
CA GLN A 172 -1.56 -12.38 12.24
C GLN A 172 -2.88 -12.73 12.91
N ARG A 173 -3.98 -12.75 12.15
CA ARG A 173 -5.32 -12.93 12.71
C ARG A 173 -5.78 -14.38 12.77
N TYR A 174 -5.37 -15.19 11.80
CA TYR A 174 -5.85 -16.58 11.62
C TYR A 174 -4.75 -17.62 11.73
N GLY A 175 -3.49 -17.24 11.88
CA GLY A 175 -2.36 -18.15 11.94
C GLY A 175 -2.03 -18.85 10.61
N ILE A 176 -2.59 -18.37 9.50
CA ILE A 176 -2.36 -18.94 8.16
C ILE A 176 -1.13 -18.28 7.56
N LYS A 177 -0.09 -19.05 7.28
CA LYS A 177 1.20 -18.56 6.81
C LYS A 177 1.09 -17.73 5.54
N ASN A 178 1.74 -16.56 5.55
CA ASN A 178 1.89 -15.72 4.37
C ASN A 178 2.95 -16.29 3.42
N ASN A 179 2.53 -17.10 2.47
CA ASN A 179 3.41 -17.72 1.47
C ASN A 179 4.06 -16.69 0.51
N PHE A 180 3.52 -15.47 0.43
CA PHE A 180 4.09 -14.42 -0.43
C PHE A 180 5.46 -13.93 0.04
N ASN A 181 5.80 -14.10 1.32
CA ASN A 181 7.12 -13.79 1.84
C ASN A 181 8.24 -14.67 1.20
N ALA A 182 7.89 -15.86 0.70
CA ALA A 182 8.80 -16.75 0.00
C ALA A 182 8.86 -16.54 -1.52
N VAL A 183 8.03 -15.61 -2.07
CA VAL A 183 7.99 -15.27 -3.49
C VAL A 183 8.92 -14.12 -3.78
N THR A 184 9.98 -14.37 -4.56
CA THR A 184 10.96 -13.35 -4.94
C THR A 184 10.31 -12.27 -5.80
N LYS A 185 10.59 -11.00 -5.47
CA LYS A 185 10.09 -9.87 -6.24
C LYS A 185 10.83 -9.76 -7.57
N PRO A 186 10.15 -9.59 -8.71
CA PRO A 186 10.80 -9.41 -10.00
C PRO A 186 11.70 -8.18 -10.04
N LYS A 187 12.78 -8.27 -10.79
CA LYS A 187 13.68 -7.14 -11.04
C LYS A 187 12.99 -6.06 -11.89
N ARG A 188 13.44 -4.84 -11.77
CA ARG A 188 12.98 -3.72 -12.59
C ARG A 188 13.42 -3.93 -14.05
N ARG A 189 12.51 -3.80 -15.01
CA ARG A 189 12.80 -3.98 -16.45
C ARG A 189 13.49 -2.78 -17.10
N THR A 190 13.24 -1.57 -16.58
CA THR A 190 13.74 -0.33 -17.16
C THR A 190 14.53 0.48 -16.14
N SER A 191 15.48 1.30 -16.60
CA SER A 191 16.17 2.29 -15.77
C SER A 191 15.17 3.26 -15.12
N LYS A 192 15.57 3.89 -14.05
CA LYS A 192 14.79 4.99 -13.44
C LYS A 192 14.78 6.14 -14.45
N GLN A 193 13.58 6.62 -14.84
CA GLN A 193 13.50 7.84 -15.66
C GLN A 193 14.11 9.01 -14.92
N GLU A 194 14.91 9.79 -15.62
CA GLU A 194 15.44 11.04 -15.10
C GLU A 194 14.31 12.03 -14.80
N MET A 195 14.53 12.85 -13.80
CA MET A 195 13.61 13.89 -13.40
C MET A 195 13.64 15.02 -14.43
N LYS A 196 12.49 15.37 -14.97
CA LYS A 196 12.34 16.51 -15.88
C LYS A 196 11.87 17.71 -15.08
N PHE A 197 12.40 18.86 -15.40
CA PHE A 197 11.97 20.14 -14.82
C PHE A 197 12.24 21.26 -15.85
N TRP A 198 11.61 22.39 -15.69
CA TRP A 198 11.87 23.60 -16.46
C TRP A 198 12.77 24.54 -15.68
N THR A 199 13.63 25.27 -16.41
CA THR A 199 14.35 26.41 -15.87
C THR A 199 13.39 27.57 -15.62
N ARG A 200 13.89 28.64 -15.01
CA ARG A 200 13.12 29.86 -14.81
C ARG A 200 12.73 30.50 -16.15
N GLU A 201 13.64 30.58 -17.09
CA GLU A 201 13.45 31.16 -18.42
C GLU A 201 12.42 30.35 -19.24
N GLU A 202 12.44 29.02 -19.12
CA GLU A 202 11.45 28.16 -19.75
C GLU A 202 10.05 28.39 -19.16
N PHE A 203 9.97 28.54 -17.85
CA PHE A 203 8.70 28.85 -17.19
C PHE A 203 8.17 30.23 -17.57
N ASP A 204 9.03 31.26 -17.69
CA ASP A 204 8.64 32.59 -18.11
C ASP A 204 8.12 32.59 -19.58
N ARG A 205 8.75 31.81 -20.48
CA ARG A 205 8.23 31.57 -21.84
C ARG A 205 6.89 30.87 -21.84
N PHE A 206 6.69 29.92 -20.94
CA PHE A 206 5.39 29.27 -20.76
C PHE A 206 4.34 30.27 -20.29
N LEU A 207 4.63 31.05 -19.28
CA LEU A 207 3.70 31.98 -18.68
C LEU A 207 3.30 33.08 -19.66
N ALA A 208 4.20 33.55 -20.53
CA ALA A 208 3.95 34.58 -21.53
C ALA A 208 2.86 34.19 -22.57
N VAL A 209 2.56 32.91 -22.75
CA VAL A 209 1.51 32.45 -23.68
C VAL A 209 0.20 32.08 -22.99
N VAL A 210 0.15 32.16 -21.65
CA VAL A 210 -1.07 31.89 -20.88
C VAL A 210 -1.96 33.12 -20.88
N ASP A 211 -3.04 33.07 -21.63
CA ASP A 211 -3.95 34.15 -21.90
C ASP A 211 -5.21 34.20 -21.03
N ASN A 212 -5.30 33.32 -20.05
CA ASN A 212 -6.40 33.25 -19.09
C ASN A 212 -5.89 33.56 -17.69
N ASP A 213 -6.43 34.58 -17.04
CA ASP A 213 -5.96 35.09 -15.74
C ASP A 213 -5.94 34.02 -14.63
N MET A 214 -6.97 33.17 -14.55
CA MET A 214 -7.02 32.10 -13.54
C MET A 214 -5.92 31.06 -13.78
N TRP A 215 -5.67 30.66 -15.04
CA TRP A 215 -4.60 29.71 -15.34
C TRP A 215 -3.22 30.34 -15.16
N HIS A 216 -3.06 31.62 -15.52
CA HIS A 216 -1.84 32.37 -15.29
C HIS A 216 -1.50 32.41 -13.79
N ALA A 217 -2.45 32.76 -12.94
CA ALA A 217 -2.32 32.76 -11.50
C ALA A 217 -2.04 31.33 -10.96
N PHE A 218 -2.79 30.33 -11.40
CA PHE A 218 -2.62 28.96 -10.96
C PHE A 218 -1.22 28.41 -11.26
N PHE A 219 -0.70 28.60 -12.45
CA PHE A 219 0.62 28.11 -12.82
C PHE A 219 1.73 28.89 -12.13
N THR A 220 1.56 30.22 -11.95
CA THR A 220 2.47 31.05 -11.14
C THR A 220 2.57 30.51 -9.70
N PHE A 221 1.44 30.24 -9.06
CA PHE A 221 1.42 29.63 -7.73
C PHE A 221 2.07 28.26 -7.74
N ALA A 222 1.75 27.39 -8.69
CA ALA A 222 2.30 26.04 -8.78
C ALA A 222 3.83 26.04 -8.89
N PHE A 223 4.39 26.96 -9.69
CA PHE A 223 5.84 27.08 -9.88
C PHE A 223 6.53 27.73 -8.68
N PHE A 224 6.09 28.91 -8.24
CA PHE A 224 6.82 29.71 -7.24
C PHE A 224 6.52 29.35 -5.77
N THR A 225 5.58 28.43 -5.53
CA THR A 225 5.35 27.91 -4.18
C THR A 225 5.69 26.43 -4.04
N GLY A 226 5.88 25.73 -5.16
CA GLY A 226 6.15 24.31 -5.20
C GLY A 226 5.07 23.44 -4.53
N ARG A 227 3.85 23.95 -4.37
CA ARG A 227 2.77 23.23 -3.68
C ARG A 227 2.24 22.08 -4.52
N ARG A 228 1.73 21.06 -3.80
CA ARG A 228 1.07 19.93 -4.47
C ARG A 228 -0.24 20.41 -5.09
N LYS A 229 -0.60 19.89 -6.27
CA LYS A 229 -1.84 20.29 -6.94
C LYS A 229 -3.08 20.16 -6.07
N GLY A 230 -3.19 19.13 -5.23
CA GLY A 230 -4.31 18.97 -4.32
C GLY A 230 -4.38 20.04 -3.22
N GLU A 231 -3.24 20.57 -2.79
CA GLU A 231 -3.14 21.70 -1.87
C GLU A 231 -3.64 22.99 -2.57
N LEU A 232 -3.20 23.24 -3.81
CA LEU A 232 -3.66 24.39 -4.62
C LEU A 232 -5.16 24.29 -4.96
N PHE A 233 -5.66 23.11 -5.28
CA PHE A 233 -7.09 22.90 -5.58
C PHE A 233 -7.98 23.12 -4.35
N ALA A 234 -7.44 22.97 -3.13
CA ALA A 234 -8.16 23.16 -1.89
C ALA A 234 -8.11 24.59 -1.34
N LEU A 235 -7.30 25.48 -1.94
CA LEU A 235 -7.20 26.87 -1.47
C LEU A 235 -8.54 27.59 -1.53
N THR A 236 -8.82 28.33 -0.48
CA THR A 236 -9.95 29.26 -0.38
C THR A 236 -9.42 30.69 -0.28
N PRO A 237 -10.23 31.73 -0.54
CA PRO A 237 -9.79 33.12 -0.41
C PRO A 237 -9.16 33.44 0.95
N GLU A 238 -9.65 32.84 2.02
CA GLU A 238 -9.17 33.05 3.38
C GLU A 238 -7.76 32.49 3.64
N ASP A 239 -7.29 31.61 2.75
CA ASP A 239 -5.95 31.03 2.81
C ASP A 239 -4.89 31.89 2.12
N VAL A 240 -5.30 32.92 1.36
CA VAL A 240 -4.41 33.74 0.56
C VAL A 240 -4.44 35.17 1.08
N THR A 241 -3.30 35.66 1.57
CA THR A 241 -3.10 37.06 1.99
C THR A 241 -2.15 37.74 1.00
N PRO A 242 -1.97 39.08 1.06
CA PRO A 242 -1.03 39.77 0.19
C PRO A 242 0.43 39.29 0.28
N THR A 243 0.83 38.67 1.38
CA THR A 243 2.23 38.27 1.66
C THR A 243 2.42 36.81 2.04
N THR A 244 1.34 36.08 2.27
CA THR A 244 1.43 34.68 2.71
C THR A 244 0.34 33.81 2.11
N ILE A 245 0.61 32.50 2.07
CA ILE A 245 -0.39 31.47 1.74
C ILE A 245 -0.43 30.46 2.89
N ARG A 246 -1.65 30.12 3.35
CA ARG A 246 -1.86 29.08 4.34
C ARG A 246 -2.22 27.76 3.67
N ILE A 247 -1.43 26.72 3.96
CA ILE A 247 -1.63 25.36 3.46
C ILE A 247 -1.99 24.46 4.62
N ASN A 248 -3.26 24.15 4.79
CA ASN A 248 -3.80 23.31 5.88
C ASN A 248 -4.67 22.15 5.39
N LYS A 249 -4.97 22.09 4.11
CA LYS A 249 -5.88 21.14 3.50
C LYS A 249 -5.42 20.72 2.11
N SER A 250 -5.94 19.60 1.63
CA SER A 250 -5.68 19.08 0.30
C SER A 250 -6.94 18.45 -0.28
N LEU A 251 -7.19 18.64 -1.54
CA LEU A 251 -8.31 18.06 -2.27
C LEU A 251 -7.91 16.73 -2.90
N THR A 252 -8.73 15.72 -2.71
CA THR A 252 -8.61 14.42 -3.40
C THR A 252 -9.91 14.09 -4.14
N ARG A 253 -9.77 13.44 -5.30
CA ARG A 253 -10.91 12.86 -6.05
C ARG A 253 -11.07 11.37 -5.83
N LYS A 254 -10.24 10.79 -4.96
CA LYS A 254 -10.34 9.41 -4.53
C LYS A 254 -11.24 9.36 -3.30
N THR A 255 -12.54 9.29 -3.53
CA THR A 255 -13.58 9.25 -2.50
C THR A 255 -14.15 7.84 -2.36
N LEU A 256 -14.67 7.53 -1.20
CA LEU A 256 -15.39 6.26 -0.91
C LEU A 256 -16.91 6.44 -1.03
N THR A 257 -17.35 7.67 -1.25
CA THR A 257 -18.73 8.10 -1.40
C THR A 257 -19.02 8.48 -2.86
N GLU A 258 -20.24 8.84 -3.17
CA GLU A 258 -20.65 9.37 -4.48
C GLU A 258 -20.11 10.79 -4.74
N ASP A 259 -19.51 11.43 -3.75
CA ASP A 259 -18.91 12.74 -3.88
C ASP A 259 -17.81 12.76 -4.94
N THR A 260 -17.76 13.82 -5.72
CA THR A 260 -16.77 14.00 -6.78
C THR A 260 -15.37 14.37 -6.25
N TYR A 261 -15.28 14.82 -5.01
CA TYR A 261 -14.04 15.15 -4.30
C TYR A 261 -14.24 15.14 -2.77
N ALA A 262 -13.15 15.06 -2.04
CA ALA A 262 -13.10 15.26 -0.59
C ALA A 262 -11.96 16.21 -0.23
N ILE A 263 -12.19 17.05 0.80
CA ILE A 263 -11.15 17.85 1.43
C ILE A 263 -10.57 17.04 2.57
N THR A 264 -9.25 16.89 2.58
CA THR A 264 -8.50 16.12 3.57
C THR A 264 -7.40 17.00 4.17
N THR A 265 -6.80 16.56 5.26
CA THR A 265 -5.57 17.15 5.77
C THR A 265 -4.43 17.02 4.76
N THR A 266 -3.40 17.86 4.90
CA THR A 266 -2.17 17.76 4.11
C THR A 266 -1.48 16.39 4.33
N LYS A 267 -0.51 16.03 3.50
CA LYS A 267 0.23 14.77 3.64
C LYS A 267 0.94 14.64 4.99
N ALA A 268 1.37 15.77 5.57
CA ALA A 268 2.08 15.82 6.85
C ALA A 268 1.16 16.10 8.06
N ASP A 269 -0.15 16.25 7.86
CA ASP A 269 -1.14 16.65 8.86
C ASP A 269 -0.81 17.98 9.59
N LYS A 270 0.00 18.84 8.94
CA LYS A 270 0.44 20.12 9.48
C LYS A 270 -0.19 21.28 8.69
N SER A 271 -0.60 22.31 9.42
CA SER A 271 -0.89 23.62 8.83
C SER A 271 0.42 24.39 8.69
N GLN A 272 0.65 25.01 7.53
CA GLN A 272 1.84 25.79 7.26
C GLN A 272 1.43 27.14 6.65
N VAL A 273 2.00 28.22 7.18
CA VAL A 273 1.90 29.56 6.59
C VAL A 273 3.22 29.87 5.91
N LEU A 274 3.16 30.18 4.62
CA LEU A 274 4.33 30.36 3.78
C LEU A 274 4.44 31.79 3.33
N PRO A 275 5.62 32.41 3.41
CA PRO A 275 5.89 33.65 2.72
C PRO A 275 5.87 33.41 1.19
N ILE A 276 5.44 34.42 0.47
CA ILE A 276 5.40 34.40 -1.00
C ILE A 276 6.27 35.48 -1.59
N CYS A 277 6.92 35.14 -2.74
CA CYS A 277 7.77 36.11 -3.44
C CYS A 277 6.95 37.20 -4.14
N ASP A 278 7.58 38.28 -4.53
CA ASP A 278 6.95 39.44 -5.16
C ASP A 278 6.16 39.09 -6.43
N ILE A 279 6.59 38.06 -7.17
CA ILE A 279 5.90 37.60 -8.36
C ILE A 279 4.50 37.07 -8.00
N VAL A 280 4.42 36.23 -6.96
CA VAL A 280 3.12 35.70 -6.48
C VAL A 280 2.30 36.81 -5.85
N GLN A 281 2.91 37.77 -5.16
CA GLN A 281 2.19 38.96 -4.63
C GLN A 281 1.55 39.81 -5.73
N LYS A 282 2.27 40.02 -6.84
CA LYS A 282 1.75 40.72 -8.03
C LYS A 282 0.58 39.96 -8.63
N GLU A 283 0.69 38.63 -8.70
CA GLU A 283 -0.35 37.76 -9.22
C GLU A 283 -1.64 37.79 -8.38
N ILE A 284 -1.51 37.82 -7.04
CA ILE A 284 -2.66 37.96 -6.12
C ILE A 284 -3.39 39.30 -6.35
N LYS A 285 -2.68 40.36 -6.66
CA LYS A 285 -3.29 41.68 -6.97
C LYS A 285 -4.05 41.64 -8.28
N ALA A 286 -3.54 40.92 -9.28
CA ALA A 286 -4.17 40.78 -10.59
C ALA A 286 -5.36 39.81 -10.57
N TYR A 287 -5.18 38.63 -9.97
CA TYR A 287 -6.22 37.61 -9.83
C TYR A 287 -6.72 37.52 -8.39
N LYS A 288 -7.89 38.05 -8.11
CA LYS A 288 -8.47 38.12 -6.75
C LYS A 288 -9.08 36.80 -6.23
N GLY A 289 -8.99 35.74 -7.02
CA GLY A 289 -9.55 34.42 -6.67
C GLY A 289 -11.05 34.30 -6.82
N GLY A 290 -11.53 33.09 -6.79
CA GLY A 290 -12.95 32.71 -6.77
C GLY A 290 -13.44 32.31 -5.39
N LYS A 291 -14.74 32.03 -5.25
CA LYS A 291 -15.37 31.51 -4.04
C LYS A 291 -16.24 30.30 -4.38
N PRO A 292 -16.32 29.25 -3.57
CA PRO A 292 -15.52 29.00 -2.34
C PRO A 292 -14.06 28.59 -2.61
N PHE A 293 -13.71 28.20 -3.84
CA PHE A 293 -12.34 27.80 -4.20
C PHE A 293 -11.60 28.97 -4.84
N TYR A 294 -10.40 29.25 -4.35
CA TYR A 294 -9.55 30.33 -4.90
C TYR A 294 -9.31 30.14 -6.38
N PHE A 295 -8.96 28.91 -6.80
CA PHE A 295 -8.90 28.50 -8.20
C PHE A 295 -10.13 27.66 -8.57
N GLY A 296 -10.86 28.06 -9.62
CA GLY A 296 -12.05 27.35 -10.12
C GLY A 296 -13.40 27.90 -9.70
N GLY A 297 -13.48 28.79 -8.70
CA GLY A 297 -14.73 29.45 -8.27
C GLY A 297 -15.71 28.50 -7.57
N ASN A 298 -16.90 28.30 -8.11
CA ASN A 298 -17.95 27.47 -7.48
C ASN A 298 -17.59 25.98 -7.34
N LYS A 299 -16.67 25.50 -8.15
CA LYS A 299 -16.18 24.10 -8.11
C LYS A 299 -14.67 24.09 -8.17
N PRO A 300 -14.02 23.15 -7.47
CA PRO A 300 -12.57 23.03 -7.53
C PRO A 300 -12.11 22.60 -8.92
N LEU A 301 -10.91 23.04 -9.33
CA LEU A 301 -10.31 22.62 -10.59
C LEU A 301 -10.27 21.09 -10.73
N SER A 302 -10.55 20.59 -11.94
CA SER A 302 -10.46 19.17 -12.24
C SER A 302 -9.05 18.77 -12.70
N ASP A 303 -8.62 17.56 -12.36
CA ASP A 303 -7.34 17.00 -12.81
C ASP A 303 -7.21 17.01 -14.34
N SER A 304 -8.28 16.59 -15.04
CA SER A 304 -8.32 16.54 -16.51
C SER A 304 -8.32 17.93 -17.15
N GLY A 305 -9.07 18.86 -16.58
CA GLY A 305 -9.10 20.26 -17.07
C GLY A 305 -7.75 20.94 -16.91
N THR A 306 -7.16 20.84 -15.71
CA THR A 306 -5.83 21.40 -15.42
C THR A 306 -4.75 20.80 -16.33
N ARG A 307 -4.78 19.47 -16.52
CA ARG A 307 -3.83 18.81 -17.41
C ARG A 307 -4.00 19.26 -18.87
N ARG A 308 -5.22 19.40 -19.35
CA ARG A 308 -5.49 19.89 -20.73
C ARG A 308 -4.98 21.30 -20.92
N ALA A 309 -5.28 22.22 -20.00
CA ALA A 309 -4.79 23.58 -20.04
C ALA A 309 -3.25 23.62 -20.04
N PHE A 310 -2.61 22.92 -19.10
CA PHE A 310 -1.16 22.85 -19.01
C PHE A 310 -0.52 22.35 -20.32
N LEU A 311 -1.02 21.26 -20.90
CA LEU A 311 -0.48 20.71 -22.15
C LEU A 311 -0.72 21.64 -23.35
N ALA A 312 -1.88 22.31 -23.43
CA ALA A 312 -2.17 23.25 -24.49
C ALA A 312 -1.19 24.44 -24.47
N TYR A 313 -0.99 25.06 -23.31
CA TYR A 313 -0.03 26.17 -23.16
C TYR A 313 1.43 25.71 -23.31
N THR A 314 1.79 24.50 -22.83
CA THR A 314 3.13 23.92 -23.07
C THR A 314 3.42 23.81 -24.58
N LYS A 315 2.44 23.30 -25.35
CA LYS A 315 2.57 23.21 -26.81
C LYS A 315 2.66 24.61 -27.46
N LYS A 316 1.84 25.59 -27.03
CA LYS A 316 1.85 26.98 -27.51
C LYS A 316 3.20 27.66 -27.24
N ALA A 317 3.84 27.34 -26.10
CA ALA A 317 5.16 27.86 -25.73
C ALA A 317 6.33 27.15 -26.44
N GLY A 318 6.10 26.06 -27.17
CA GLY A 318 7.15 25.25 -27.82
C GLY A 318 8.11 24.57 -26.80
N LEU A 319 7.63 24.22 -25.60
CA LEU A 319 8.46 23.67 -24.53
C LEU A 319 8.37 22.14 -24.45
N PRO A 320 9.41 21.48 -23.91
CA PRO A 320 9.37 20.05 -23.59
C PRO A 320 8.22 19.73 -22.63
N VAL A 321 7.48 18.65 -22.92
CA VAL A 321 6.37 18.23 -22.06
C VAL A 321 6.90 17.66 -20.76
N ILE A 322 6.49 18.28 -19.65
CA ILE A 322 6.69 17.80 -18.29
C ILE A 322 5.33 17.54 -17.64
N ARG A 323 5.31 16.90 -16.48
CA ARG A 323 4.08 16.74 -15.69
C ARG A 323 3.83 18.01 -14.88
N LEU A 324 2.58 18.34 -14.59
CA LEU A 324 2.25 19.48 -13.72
C LEU A 324 2.99 19.44 -12.37
N HIS A 325 3.20 18.22 -11.81
CA HIS A 325 3.94 18.05 -10.56
C HIS A 325 5.44 18.39 -10.70
N ASP A 326 5.98 18.35 -11.93
CA ASP A 326 7.37 18.66 -12.18
C ASP A 326 7.66 20.17 -12.05
N LEU A 327 6.63 21.04 -12.04
CA LEU A 327 6.78 22.45 -11.65
C LEU A 327 7.29 22.58 -10.19
N ARG A 328 6.89 21.67 -9.31
CA ARG A 328 7.46 21.60 -7.97
C ARG A 328 8.94 21.17 -7.99
N HIS A 329 9.30 20.25 -8.88
CA HIS A 329 10.71 19.89 -9.09
C HIS A 329 11.51 21.09 -9.61
N SER A 330 10.93 21.88 -10.53
CA SER A 330 11.53 23.12 -11.03
C SER A 330 11.77 24.13 -9.90
N PHE A 331 10.78 24.34 -9.03
CA PHE A 331 10.91 25.23 -7.87
C PHE A 331 12.03 24.78 -6.92
N VAL A 332 12.08 23.51 -6.58
CA VAL A 332 13.14 22.98 -5.70
C VAL A 332 14.51 23.13 -6.34
N SER A 333 14.64 22.81 -7.63
CA SER A 333 15.88 22.98 -8.38
C SER A 333 16.34 24.45 -8.36
N MET A 334 15.42 25.38 -8.58
CA MET A 334 15.68 26.82 -8.51
C MET A 334 16.14 27.25 -7.11
N LEU A 335 15.47 26.82 -6.06
CA LEU A 335 15.86 27.14 -4.67
C LEU A 335 17.27 26.64 -4.33
N ILE A 336 17.60 25.42 -4.75
CA ILE A 336 18.93 24.84 -4.55
C ILE A 336 20.00 25.66 -5.30
N HIS A 337 19.74 26.06 -6.54
CA HIS A 337 20.61 26.91 -7.34
C HIS A 337 20.84 28.30 -6.70
N LEU A 338 19.82 28.80 -5.98
CA LEU A 338 19.94 30.05 -5.20
C LEU A 338 20.66 29.86 -3.85
N GLY A 339 21.24 28.68 -3.59
CA GLY A 339 21.97 28.37 -2.36
C GLY A 339 21.10 27.93 -1.18
N GLY A 340 19.84 27.64 -1.40
CA GLY A 340 18.92 27.16 -0.38
C GLY A 340 19.34 25.80 0.18
N SER A 341 19.55 25.69 1.50
CA SER A 341 19.85 24.39 2.15
C SER A 341 18.68 23.42 2.04
N PHE A 342 18.94 22.11 2.06
CA PHE A 342 17.87 21.10 2.04
C PHE A 342 16.88 21.25 3.19
N LEU A 343 17.30 21.76 4.34
CA LEU A 343 16.44 22.06 5.47
C LEU A 343 15.41 23.15 5.11
N VAL A 344 15.88 24.29 4.62
CA VAL A 344 15.01 25.41 4.20
C VAL A 344 14.09 25.00 3.05
N VAL A 345 14.65 24.33 2.04
CA VAL A 345 13.86 23.84 0.89
C VAL A 345 12.77 22.88 1.34
N SER A 346 13.08 21.92 2.22
CA SER A 346 12.11 20.96 2.73
C SER A 346 10.96 21.62 3.50
N ASP A 347 11.27 22.62 4.29
CA ASP A 347 10.25 23.41 5.01
C ASP A 347 9.37 24.18 4.03
N LEU A 348 9.97 24.94 3.10
CA LEU A 348 9.24 25.70 2.08
C LEU A 348 8.28 24.84 1.25
N ILE A 349 8.65 23.61 0.90
CA ILE A 349 7.77 22.76 0.09
C ILE A 349 6.87 21.83 0.93
N GLY A 350 7.04 21.76 2.24
CA GLY A 350 6.28 20.85 3.13
C GLY A 350 6.57 19.37 2.83
N ASP A 351 7.86 19.03 2.80
CA ASP A 351 8.34 17.64 2.68
C ASP A 351 9.39 17.36 3.77
N THR A 352 9.92 16.14 3.86
CA THR A 352 11.00 15.82 4.79
C THR A 352 12.37 16.11 4.17
N VAL A 353 13.35 16.49 5.00
CA VAL A 353 14.74 16.70 4.57
C VAL A 353 15.29 15.44 3.87
N GLU A 354 14.99 14.25 4.43
CA GLU A 354 15.38 12.97 3.84
C GLU A 354 14.86 12.81 2.40
N GLN A 355 13.58 13.13 2.16
CA GLN A 355 12.97 13.03 0.84
C GLN A 355 13.57 14.03 -0.15
N VAL A 356 13.84 15.26 0.29
CA VAL A 356 14.49 16.30 -0.53
C VAL A 356 15.91 15.88 -0.85
N THR A 357 16.70 15.47 0.13
CA THR A 357 18.09 14.99 -0.06
C THR A 357 18.13 13.82 -1.03
N LYS A 358 17.30 12.79 -0.81
CA LYS A 358 17.25 11.60 -1.67
C LYS A 358 16.90 11.93 -3.12
N THR A 359 16.09 12.97 -3.34
CA THR A 359 15.60 13.32 -4.67
C THR A 359 16.53 14.29 -5.40
N TYR A 360 17.17 15.23 -4.68
CA TYR A 360 17.86 16.37 -5.29
C TYR A 360 19.35 16.48 -4.94
N SER A 361 19.92 15.54 -4.17
CA SER A 361 21.35 15.60 -3.80
C SER A 361 22.31 15.68 -4.99
N HIS A 362 21.90 15.11 -6.14
CA HIS A 362 22.70 15.17 -7.36
C HIS A 362 22.87 16.60 -7.92
N LEU A 363 22.01 17.55 -7.58
CA LEU A 363 22.12 18.95 -8.00
C LEU A 363 23.25 19.71 -7.27
N TYR A 364 23.69 19.21 -6.11
CA TYR A 364 24.83 19.79 -5.36
C TYR A 364 26.20 19.28 -5.81
N THR A 365 26.30 18.49 -6.87
CA THR A 365 27.54 17.84 -7.25
C THR A 365 28.57 18.86 -7.84
N SER A 366 28.08 19.97 -8.44
CA SER A 366 28.92 21.06 -8.98
C SER A 366 29.58 21.91 -7.89
N ASP A 367 28.99 21.97 -6.70
CA ASP A 367 29.40 22.92 -5.66
C ASP A 367 30.59 22.43 -4.81
N LYS A 368 30.94 21.14 -4.92
CA LYS A 368 32.05 20.56 -4.12
C LYS A 368 33.38 21.23 -4.42
N LEU A 369 33.69 21.46 -5.68
CA LEU A 369 34.94 22.14 -6.10
C LEU A 369 34.93 23.59 -5.65
N GLU A 370 33.80 24.29 -5.80
CA GLU A 370 33.66 25.69 -5.37
C GLU A 370 33.80 25.82 -3.85
N ILE A 371 33.19 24.91 -3.07
CA ILE A 371 33.32 24.91 -1.61
C ILE A 371 34.77 24.66 -1.19
N VAL A 372 35.43 23.65 -1.78
CA VAL A 372 36.83 23.32 -1.46
C VAL A 372 37.76 24.47 -1.85
N SER A 373 37.51 25.15 -2.97
CA SER A 373 38.34 26.29 -3.41
C SER A 373 38.24 27.52 -2.48
N LYS A 374 37.19 27.60 -1.63
CA LYS A 374 37.02 28.67 -0.62
C LYS A 374 37.81 28.39 0.69
N ILE A 375 38.36 27.19 0.86
CA ILE A 375 39.21 26.86 1.99
C ILE A 375 40.63 27.44 1.64
N LYS A 376 41.00 28.51 2.31
CA LYS A 376 42.32 29.16 2.17
C LYS A 376 43.24 28.63 3.23
#